data_a76ebaf42cc88182853a0614486ca03a
#
_entry.id   a76ebaf42cc88182853a0614486ca03a
#
_cell.length_a   1.000
_cell.length_b   1.000
_cell.length_c   1.000
_cell.angle_alpha   90.00
_cell.angle_beta   90.00
_cell.angle_gamma   90.00
#
_symmetry.space_group_name_H-M   'P 1'
#
loop_
_entity.id
_entity.type
_entity.pdbx_description
1 polymer ?
#
loop_
_entity_poly.entity_id
_entity_poly.type
_entity_poly.pdbx_seq_one_letter_code
_entity_poly.pdbx_strand_id
1 'polypeptide(L)'
;MGLLQRLFSLFSDEQPESSHPDVVLKGEHTVTSTKRLSNDQIVDYFRNILATEFDELTIKESVPVTDIVGDVSDTFTLYESRPHQVYKAEWGIPYTFVAYKGEELKFIIMIGGPKSHFTKVKYLISRMYAKKMGVPYLGFYTDLENEITYVVDRINQALNQ
;
A
#
# COMPACT_ATOMS: atom_id res chain seq x y z
N MET A 1 -3.10 8.05 28.29
CA MET A 1 -2.96 7.19 27.13
C MET A 1 -1.56 7.37 26.55
N GLY A 2 -0.82 6.28 26.51
CA GLY A 2 0.59 6.35 26.16
C GLY A 2 0.84 6.61 24.68
N LEU A 3 1.99 7.18 24.41
CA LEU A 3 2.52 7.51 23.08
C LEU A 3 2.46 6.32 22.09
N LEU A 4 2.61 5.10 22.60
CA LEU A 4 2.50 3.85 21.82
C LEU A 4 1.10 3.63 21.23
N GLN A 5 0.04 4.00 21.93
CA GLN A 5 -1.33 3.87 21.41
C GLN A 5 -1.63 4.85 20.28
N ARG A 6 -1.06 6.05 20.29
CA ARG A 6 -1.18 7.00 19.18
C ARG A 6 -0.39 6.56 17.95
N LEU A 7 0.77 5.92 18.14
CA LEU A 7 1.52 5.33 17.02
C LEU A 7 0.75 4.16 16.39
N PHE A 8 0.15 3.31 17.22
CA PHE A 8 -0.68 2.19 16.72
C PHE A 8 -1.92 2.67 15.96
N SER A 9 -2.56 3.77 16.36
CA SER A 9 -3.71 4.31 15.62
C SER A 9 -3.34 4.90 14.25
N LEU A 10 -2.09 5.32 14.06
CA LEU A 10 -1.58 5.77 12.75
C LEU A 10 -1.28 4.58 11.81
N PHE A 11 -1.16 3.38 12.35
CA PHE A 11 -0.75 2.18 11.61
C PHE A 11 -1.80 1.07 11.64
N SER A 12 -2.90 1.23 12.37
CA SER A 12 -4.00 0.27 12.34
C SER A 12 -4.80 0.43 11.05
N ASP A 13 -4.34 -0.23 9.99
CA ASP A 13 -5.22 -0.68 8.94
C ASP A 13 -6.03 -1.85 9.55
N GLU A 14 -7.07 -1.53 10.33
CA GLU A 14 -8.05 -2.55 10.72
C GLU A 14 -8.67 -3.08 9.44
N GLN A 15 -8.33 -4.32 9.09
CA GLN A 15 -9.07 -5.03 8.06
C GLN A 15 -10.45 -5.35 8.64
N PRO A 16 -11.53 -4.76 8.11
CA PRO A 16 -12.85 -5.15 8.55
C PRO A 16 -13.11 -6.60 8.11
N GLU A 17 -13.50 -7.44 9.03
CA GLU A 17 -14.04 -8.79 8.77
C GLU A 17 -15.42 -8.72 8.09
N SER A 18 -15.60 -7.94 7.06
CA SER A 18 -16.88 -7.89 6.37
C SER A 18 -16.71 -8.31 4.91
N SER A 19 -17.50 -9.28 4.50
CA SER A 19 -17.81 -9.49 3.10
C SER A 19 -18.23 -8.15 2.48
N HIS A 20 -17.61 -7.76 1.37
CA HIS A 20 -17.97 -6.58 0.61
C HIS A 20 -18.99 -6.99 -0.49
N PRO A 21 -20.30 -7.09 -0.15
CA PRO A 21 -21.29 -7.71 -1.05
C PRO A 21 -21.61 -6.88 -2.29
N ASP A 22 -21.24 -5.61 -2.31
CA ASP A 22 -21.66 -4.65 -3.33
C ASP A 22 -20.60 -4.39 -4.42
N VAL A 23 -19.47 -5.09 -4.37
CA VAL A 23 -18.42 -4.94 -5.37
C VAL A 23 -18.73 -5.76 -6.61
N VAL A 24 -18.92 -5.08 -7.74
CA VAL A 24 -19.10 -5.71 -9.04
C VAL A 24 -17.76 -5.76 -9.75
N LEU A 25 -17.30 -6.97 -10.08
CA LEU A 25 -16.06 -7.18 -10.83
C LEU A 25 -16.30 -6.98 -12.32
N LYS A 26 -15.34 -6.35 -13.02
CA LYS A 26 -15.41 -6.13 -14.47
C LYS A 26 -15.09 -7.41 -15.25
N GLY A 27 -14.18 -8.23 -14.75
CA GLY A 27 -13.65 -9.39 -15.45
C GLY A 27 -13.82 -10.71 -14.71
N GLU A 28 -13.43 -11.79 -15.36
CA GLU A 28 -13.39 -13.12 -14.76
C GLU A 28 -12.02 -13.38 -14.13
N HIS A 29 -12.03 -13.98 -12.96
CA HIS A 29 -10.83 -14.30 -12.20
C HIS A 29 -10.82 -15.79 -11.82
N THR A 30 -9.75 -16.49 -12.15
CA THR A 30 -9.57 -17.90 -11.75
C THR A 30 -9.11 -18.02 -10.31
N VAL A 31 -8.40 -17.02 -9.79
CA VAL A 31 -7.95 -16.92 -8.40
C VAL A 31 -8.67 -15.74 -7.75
N THR A 32 -9.44 -16.01 -6.73
CA THR A 32 -10.29 -15.01 -6.06
C THR A 32 -9.83 -14.63 -4.65
N SER A 33 -8.75 -15.24 -4.19
CA SER A 33 -8.19 -14.98 -2.86
C SER A 33 -6.73 -15.37 -2.79
N THR A 34 -5.98 -14.76 -1.87
CA THR A 34 -4.57 -15.09 -1.63
C THR A 34 -4.37 -16.31 -0.73
N LYS A 35 -5.45 -16.95 -0.31
CA LYS A 35 -5.37 -18.16 0.51
C LYS A 35 -4.55 -19.24 -0.21
N ARG A 36 -3.53 -19.76 0.45
CA ARG A 36 -2.63 -20.81 -0.07
C ARG A 36 -1.69 -20.37 -1.22
N LEU A 37 -1.56 -19.09 -1.48
CA LEU A 37 -0.59 -18.57 -2.43
C LEU A 37 0.78 -18.35 -1.76
N SER A 38 1.87 -18.60 -2.51
CA SER A 38 3.20 -18.13 -2.13
C SER A 38 3.33 -16.61 -2.29
N ASN A 39 4.37 -16.01 -1.70
CA ASN A 39 4.56 -14.56 -1.81
C ASN A 39 4.65 -14.06 -3.27
N ASP A 40 5.33 -14.80 -4.14
CA ASP A 40 5.43 -14.45 -5.56
C ASP A 40 4.06 -14.56 -6.26
N GLN A 41 3.30 -15.61 -5.94
CA GLN A 41 1.94 -15.78 -6.46
C GLN A 41 0.97 -14.70 -5.95
N ILE A 42 1.18 -14.17 -4.74
CA ILE A 42 0.39 -13.04 -4.23
C ILE A 42 0.63 -11.80 -5.08
N VAL A 43 1.88 -11.49 -5.43
CA VAL A 43 2.19 -10.35 -6.31
C VAL A 43 1.53 -10.53 -7.68
N ASP A 44 1.60 -11.72 -8.26
CA ASP A 44 0.92 -12.04 -9.53
C ASP A 44 -0.61 -11.89 -9.44
N TYR A 45 -1.19 -12.30 -8.32
CA TYR A 45 -2.62 -12.13 -8.05
C TYR A 45 -3.04 -10.65 -8.08
N PHE A 46 -2.30 -9.78 -7.38
CA PHE A 46 -2.56 -8.34 -7.42
C PHE A 46 -2.34 -7.74 -8.81
N ARG A 47 -1.29 -8.17 -9.51
CA ARG A 47 -1.03 -7.73 -10.89
C ARG A 47 -2.19 -8.04 -11.82
N ASN A 48 -2.77 -9.23 -11.71
CA ASN A 48 -3.93 -9.65 -12.51
C ASN A 48 -5.18 -8.85 -12.17
N ILE A 49 -5.43 -8.55 -10.89
CA ILE A 49 -6.54 -7.68 -10.48
C ILE A 49 -6.39 -6.29 -11.08
N LEU A 50 -5.20 -5.69 -10.96
CA LEU A 50 -4.94 -4.36 -11.49
C LEU A 50 -5.12 -4.30 -13.01
N ALA A 51 -4.63 -5.30 -13.73
CA ALA A 51 -4.75 -5.38 -15.19
C ALA A 51 -6.20 -5.59 -15.68
N THR A 52 -7.03 -6.29 -14.90
CA THR A 52 -8.39 -6.65 -15.29
C THR A 52 -9.43 -5.65 -14.83
N GLU A 53 -9.34 -5.23 -13.56
CA GLU A 53 -10.35 -4.37 -12.94
C GLU A 53 -10.05 -2.87 -13.12
N PHE A 54 -8.78 -2.51 -13.34
CA PHE A 54 -8.28 -1.13 -13.42
C PHE A 54 -7.43 -0.92 -14.69
N ASP A 55 -7.90 -1.43 -15.80
CA ASP A 55 -7.22 -1.41 -17.10
C ASP A 55 -7.01 0.01 -17.67
N GLU A 56 -7.75 1.00 -17.17
CA GLU A 56 -7.58 2.41 -17.50
C GLU A 56 -6.39 3.07 -16.80
N LEU A 57 -5.77 2.39 -15.82
CA LEU A 57 -4.63 2.91 -15.08
C LEU A 57 -3.30 2.39 -15.66
N THR A 58 -2.29 3.23 -15.60
CA THR A 58 -0.91 2.81 -15.85
C THR A 58 -0.29 2.34 -14.54
N ILE A 59 0.11 1.07 -14.49
CA ILE A 59 0.70 0.45 -13.31
C ILE A 59 2.21 0.33 -13.50
N LYS A 60 2.97 0.85 -12.54
CA LYS A 60 4.43 0.63 -12.43
C LYS A 60 4.72 -0.27 -11.24
N GLU A 61 5.68 -1.17 -11.39
CA GLU A 61 6.06 -2.14 -10.36
C GLU A 61 7.44 -1.84 -9.78
N SER A 62 7.66 -2.23 -8.51
CA SER A 62 8.94 -2.09 -7.82
C SER A 62 9.54 -0.69 -7.93
N VAL A 63 8.74 0.32 -7.64
CA VAL A 63 9.10 1.72 -7.83
C VAL A 63 9.82 2.25 -6.60
N PRO A 64 11.10 2.67 -6.73
CA PRO A 64 11.81 3.31 -5.62
C PRO A 64 11.09 4.55 -5.11
N VAL A 65 11.12 4.76 -3.80
CA VAL A 65 10.51 5.95 -3.18
C VAL A 65 11.05 7.24 -3.79
N THR A 66 12.35 7.27 -4.07
CA THR A 66 13.03 8.42 -4.70
C THR A 66 12.52 8.80 -6.09
N ASP A 67 11.89 7.86 -6.80
CA ASP A 67 11.40 8.12 -8.17
C ASP A 67 10.09 8.91 -8.19
N ILE A 68 9.39 8.98 -7.06
CA ILE A 68 8.06 9.61 -6.99
C ILE A 68 7.93 10.72 -5.95
N VAL A 69 8.90 10.89 -5.06
CA VAL A 69 8.81 11.93 -4.01
C VAL A 69 8.98 13.35 -4.53
N GLY A 70 9.55 13.54 -5.72
CA GLY A 70 9.77 14.85 -6.32
C GLY A 70 10.51 15.80 -5.36
N ASP A 71 9.95 17.00 -5.15
CA ASP A 71 10.51 18.02 -4.27
C ASP A 71 10.13 17.85 -2.78
N VAL A 72 9.56 16.72 -2.40
CA VAL A 72 9.24 16.45 -1.00
C VAL A 72 10.52 16.36 -0.20
N SER A 73 10.63 17.22 0.82
CA SER A 73 11.79 17.28 1.71
C SER A 73 12.02 15.92 2.41
N ASP A 74 13.26 15.45 2.41
CA ASP A 74 13.71 14.27 3.15
C ASP A 74 14.02 14.57 4.64
N THR A 75 13.55 15.71 5.14
CA THR A 75 13.79 16.19 6.51
C THR A 75 12.63 15.89 7.46
N PHE A 76 11.97 14.76 7.35
CA PHE A 76 10.97 14.38 8.34
C PHE A 76 11.48 13.34 9.32
N THR A 77 10.84 13.28 10.49
CA THR A 77 11.14 12.29 11.53
C THR A 77 9.98 11.30 11.66
N LEU A 78 10.28 10.01 11.84
CA LEU A 78 9.26 8.99 12.11
C LEU A 78 8.72 9.04 13.54
N TYR A 79 9.52 9.56 14.45
CA TYR A 79 9.20 9.56 15.88
C TYR A 79 9.33 10.97 16.45
N GLU A 80 8.28 11.49 17.04
CA GLU A 80 8.28 12.78 17.75
C GLU A 80 9.32 12.82 18.90
N SER A 81 9.57 11.67 19.53
CA SER A 81 10.57 11.52 20.58
C SER A 81 12.02 11.58 20.10
N ARG A 82 12.25 11.58 18.79
CA ARG A 82 13.58 11.59 18.18
C ARG A 82 13.68 12.62 17.06
N PRO A 83 13.52 13.92 17.37
CA PRO A 83 13.41 14.97 16.36
C PRO A 83 14.68 15.19 15.53
N HIS A 84 15.83 14.67 15.99
CA HIS A 84 17.10 14.79 15.23
C HIS A 84 17.35 13.63 14.28
N GLN A 85 16.51 12.57 14.31
CA GLN A 85 16.63 11.46 13.36
C GLN A 85 15.85 11.77 12.10
N VAL A 86 16.60 12.02 11.04
CA VAL A 86 16.05 12.26 9.68
C VAL A 86 16.12 10.96 8.90
N TYR A 87 15.04 10.66 8.19
CA TYR A 87 14.94 9.46 7.36
C TYR A 87 14.85 9.84 5.90
N LYS A 88 15.80 9.36 5.10
CA LYS A 88 15.89 9.66 3.67
C LYS A 88 15.00 8.75 2.85
N ALA A 89 14.46 9.28 1.75
CA ALA A 89 13.64 8.51 0.81
C ALA A 89 14.37 7.28 0.24
N GLU A 90 15.66 7.40 -0.01
CA GLU A 90 16.51 6.30 -0.52
C GLU A 90 16.59 5.09 0.43
N TRP A 91 16.25 5.28 1.72
CA TRP A 91 16.22 4.21 2.70
C TRP A 91 14.89 3.45 2.75
N GLY A 92 13.87 3.94 2.05
CA GLY A 92 12.60 3.25 1.92
C GLY A 92 12.70 2.01 1.05
N ILE A 93 11.79 1.06 1.27
CA ILE A 93 11.63 -0.08 0.35
C ILE A 93 10.84 0.37 -0.87
N PRO A 94 11.18 -0.12 -2.08
CA PRO A 94 10.39 0.18 -3.28
C PRO A 94 8.92 -0.20 -3.11
N TYR A 95 8.02 0.62 -3.63
CA TYR A 95 6.59 0.33 -3.66
C TYR A 95 6.31 -0.84 -4.60
N THR A 96 5.44 -1.77 -4.17
CA THR A 96 5.11 -2.95 -4.98
C THR A 96 4.42 -2.55 -6.28
N PHE A 97 3.39 -1.70 -6.20
CA PHE A 97 2.70 -1.12 -7.34
C PHE A 97 2.44 0.36 -7.11
N VAL A 98 2.55 1.13 -8.18
CA VAL A 98 2.21 2.55 -8.21
C VAL A 98 1.29 2.79 -9.41
N ALA A 99 0.13 3.36 -9.16
CA ALA A 99 -0.91 3.54 -10.15
C ALA A 99 -1.05 5.00 -10.59
N TYR A 100 -1.11 5.22 -11.89
CA TYR A 100 -1.28 6.52 -12.52
C TYR A 100 -2.53 6.55 -13.41
N LYS A 101 -3.19 7.69 -13.45
CA LYS A 101 -4.18 8.02 -14.48
C LYS A 101 -3.64 9.18 -15.30
N GLY A 102 -3.18 8.88 -16.52
CA GLY A 102 -2.33 9.81 -17.26
C GLY A 102 -1.01 10.06 -16.50
N GLU A 103 -0.72 11.30 -16.16
CA GLU A 103 0.46 11.68 -15.36
C GLU A 103 0.16 11.80 -13.86
N GLU A 104 -1.10 11.68 -13.47
CA GLU A 104 -1.51 11.83 -12.07
C GLU A 104 -1.32 10.53 -11.28
N LEU A 105 -0.52 10.61 -10.21
CA LEU A 105 -0.34 9.54 -9.25
C LEU A 105 -1.61 9.35 -8.42
N LYS A 106 -2.23 8.17 -8.51
CA LYS A 106 -3.52 7.88 -7.87
C LYS A 106 -3.41 7.16 -6.55
N PHE A 107 -2.63 6.10 -6.50
CA PHE A 107 -2.42 5.34 -5.27
C PHE A 107 -1.15 4.49 -5.34
N ILE A 108 -0.76 4.00 -4.18
CA ILE A 108 0.38 3.12 -3.99
C ILE A 108 -0.08 1.84 -3.29
N ILE A 109 0.39 0.70 -3.75
CA ILE A 109 0.21 -0.59 -3.08
C ILE A 109 1.55 -1.09 -2.56
N MET A 110 1.57 -1.48 -1.29
CA MET A 110 2.68 -2.18 -0.66
C MET A 110 2.22 -3.56 -0.17
N ILE A 111 2.89 -4.61 -0.61
CA ILE A 111 2.59 -5.99 -0.21
C ILE A 111 3.71 -6.49 0.71
N GLY A 112 3.35 -7.03 1.87
CA GLY A 112 4.30 -7.58 2.83
C GLY A 112 3.60 -8.14 4.06
N GLY A 113 4.29 -8.90 4.89
CA GLY A 113 3.77 -9.40 6.17
C GLY A 113 3.68 -8.31 7.24
N PRO A 114 2.88 -8.49 8.31
CA PRO A 114 2.71 -7.52 9.39
C PRO A 114 4.02 -7.04 10.00
N LYS A 115 4.95 -7.96 10.24
CA LYS A 115 6.29 -7.61 10.73
C LYS A 115 7.03 -6.65 9.81
N SER A 116 6.88 -6.83 8.49
CA SER A 116 7.52 -5.95 7.52
C SER A 116 6.94 -4.56 7.57
N HIS A 117 5.61 -4.42 7.67
CA HIS A 117 4.94 -3.11 7.68
C HIS A 117 5.14 -2.34 8.98
N PHE A 118 5.22 -3.02 10.13
CA PHE A 118 5.23 -2.37 11.44
C PHE A 118 6.60 -2.34 12.12
N THR A 119 7.48 -3.30 11.81
CA THR A 119 8.75 -3.45 12.53
C THR A 119 9.96 -3.11 11.69
N LYS A 120 9.88 -3.23 10.37
CA LYS A 120 10.98 -2.86 9.48
C LYS A 120 10.90 -1.37 9.13
N VAL A 121 11.86 -0.61 9.60
CA VAL A 121 11.97 0.85 9.37
C VAL A 121 11.84 1.22 7.89
N LYS A 122 12.36 0.41 6.98
CA LYS A 122 12.27 0.66 5.54
C LYS A 122 10.83 0.75 5.03
N TYR A 123 9.91 -0.10 5.52
CA TYR A 123 8.48 -0.01 5.19
C TYR A 123 7.82 1.22 5.79
N LEU A 124 8.18 1.58 7.02
CA LEU A 124 7.69 2.79 7.68
C LEU A 124 8.11 4.05 6.92
N ILE A 125 9.35 4.10 6.44
CA ILE A 125 9.84 5.20 5.61
C ILE A 125 9.02 5.34 4.34
N SER A 126 8.83 4.25 3.60
CA SER A 126 8.04 4.26 2.35
C SER A 126 6.61 4.74 2.58
N ARG A 127 5.96 4.25 3.63
CA ARG A 127 4.60 4.67 4.02
C ARG A 127 4.53 6.14 4.39
N MET A 128 5.49 6.63 5.16
CA MET A 128 5.52 8.03 5.61
C MET A 128 5.74 8.99 4.44
N TYR A 129 6.57 8.63 3.46
CA TYR A 129 6.74 9.43 2.26
C TYR A 129 5.46 9.49 1.42
N ALA A 130 4.77 8.37 1.22
CA ALA A 130 3.48 8.34 0.54
C ALA A 130 2.46 9.26 1.23
N LYS A 131 2.36 9.18 2.56
CA LYS A 131 1.49 10.04 3.37
C LYS A 131 1.87 11.52 3.25
N LYS A 132 3.16 11.83 3.27
CA LYS A 132 3.65 13.21 3.13
C LYS A 132 3.32 13.80 1.76
N MET A 133 3.31 12.99 0.71
CA MET A 133 2.88 13.40 -0.64
C MET A 133 1.35 13.51 -0.78
N GLY A 134 0.58 13.08 0.20
CA GLY A 134 -0.87 13.04 0.13
C GLY A 134 -1.43 11.94 -0.78
N VAL A 135 -0.64 10.89 -1.05
CA VAL A 135 -1.02 9.77 -1.92
C VAL A 135 -1.62 8.64 -1.08
N PRO A 136 -2.79 8.09 -1.43
CA PRO A 136 -3.34 6.92 -0.78
C PRO A 136 -2.35 5.76 -0.79
N TYR A 137 -2.05 5.22 0.39
CA TYR A 137 -1.15 4.09 0.57
C TYR A 137 -1.96 2.87 1.04
N LEU A 138 -1.97 1.83 0.23
CA LEU A 138 -2.68 0.59 0.49
C LEU A 138 -1.69 -0.51 0.88
N GLY A 139 -1.64 -0.84 2.16
CA GLY A 139 -0.88 -1.99 2.66
C GLY A 139 -1.71 -3.26 2.62
N PHE A 140 -1.16 -4.32 2.04
CA PHE A 140 -1.75 -5.66 2.06
C PHE A 140 -0.78 -6.65 2.70
N TYR A 141 -1.30 -7.52 3.56
CA TYR A 141 -0.52 -8.46 4.32
C TYR A 141 -0.52 -9.85 3.68
N THR A 142 0.66 -10.44 3.52
CA THR A 142 0.81 -11.75 2.88
C THR A 142 0.36 -12.92 3.76
N ASP A 143 0.28 -12.73 5.06
CA ASP A 143 -0.19 -13.73 6.04
C ASP A 143 -1.68 -13.66 6.32
N LEU A 144 -2.38 -12.70 5.71
CA LEU A 144 -3.84 -12.61 5.75
C LEU A 144 -4.44 -12.99 4.40
N GLU A 145 -5.66 -13.51 4.44
CA GLU A 145 -6.42 -13.76 3.22
C GLU A 145 -6.91 -12.45 2.63
N ASN A 146 -6.52 -12.16 1.39
CA ASN A 146 -6.98 -11.01 0.64
C ASN A 146 -7.95 -11.49 -0.44
N GLU A 147 -9.25 -11.40 -0.19
CA GLU A 147 -10.28 -11.69 -1.18
C GLU A 147 -10.34 -10.59 -2.24
N ILE A 148 -10.67 -10.97 -3.48
CA ILE A 148 -10.70 -10.04 -4.61
C ILE A 148 -11.65 -8.88 -4.39
N THR A 149 -12.83 -9.13 -3.84
CA THR A 149 -13.82 -8.08 -3.55
C THR A 149 -13.31 -7.08 -2.54
N TYR A 150 -12.59 -7.54 -1.51
CA TYR A 150 -11.92 -6.67 -0.54
C TYR A 150 -10.83 -5.81 -1.19
N VAL A 151 -9.98 -6.42 -2.03
CA VAL A 151 -8.89 -5.70 -2.72
C VAL A 151 -9.46 -4.63 -3.65
N VAL A 152 -10.43 -4.99 -4.48
CA VAL A 152 -11.08 -4.07 -5.43
C VAL A 152 -11.80 -2.93 -4.70
N ASP A 153 -12.50 -3.23 -3.61
CA ASP A 153 -13.18 -2.21 -2.81
C ASP A 153 -12.19 -1.19 -2.22
N ARG A 154 -11.08 -1.65 -1.65
CA ARG A 154 -10.04 -0.76 -1.11
C ARG A 154 -9.42 0.14 -2.18
N ILE A 155 -9.18 -0.39 -3.37
CA ILE A 155 -8.64 0.39 -4.48
C ILE A 155 -9.67 1.43 -4.95
N ASN A 156 -10.94 1.05 -5.08
CA ASN A 156 -12.01 1.98 -5.43
C ASN A 156 -12.14 3.12 -4.42
N GLN A 157 -12.04 2.84 -3.13
CA GLN A 157 -12.03 3.87 -2.09
C GLN A 157 -10.85 4.82 -2.23
N ALA A 158 -9.67 4.32 -2.57
CA ALA A 158 -8.49 5.15 -2.80
C ALA A 158 -8.63 6.05 -4.05
N LEU A 159 -9.27 5.55 -5.10
CA LEU A 159 -9.53 6.33 -6.32
C LEU A 159 -10.55 7.44 -6.14
N ASN A 160 -11.43 7.32 -5.15
CA ASN A 160 -12.50 8.28 -4.86
C ASN A 160 -12.12 9.32 -3.78
N GLN A 161 -10.89 9.30 -3.30
CA GLN A 161 -10.32 10.33 -2.43
C GLN A 161 -9.76 11.47 -3.28
#